data_6d430f7aed56d2ab0cd39b27f63bef9a
#
_entry.id   6d430f7aed56d2ab0cd39b27f63bef9a
#
_cell.length_a   1.000
_cell.length_b   1.000
_cell.length_c   1.000
_cell.angle_alpha   90.00
_cell.angle_beta   90.00
_cell.angle_gamma   90.00
#
_symmetry.space_group_name_H-M   'P 1'
#
loop_
_entity.id
_entity.type
_entity.pdbx_description
1 polymer ?
#
loop_
_entity_poly.entity_id
_entity_poly.type
_entity_poly.pdbx_seq_one_letter_code
_entity_poly.pdbx_strand_id
1 'polypeptide(L)'
;MHTFFRRTPVLRTLALVAAALTAPFSADAQAVNAASSTTAPVRMNRAIELLSSGQSTFGIFSHDRSLDNARLLSRSGLDFVLIDMEHGPLDVETLRTFLLGMTDKRRVLEKGNLQPDVTPIVRIAPNGRDQASFIAKQVLDVGAMGVMFPYINTKEEALQAVRSVRYPQKRGAPDFEPQGIRGSAPGNAVWLWGVSDYTDRADVWPLDPRGDLMTVIQIETAESVKNVNEILSVPGISAIFVGPADLAMSLGGTGEAGAAELEAAIQTVLRACKAKNMPIGITTNAQTVERRIKEGFNFVTVSYGDGGITPATATALQLGRAAAGRR
;
A
#
# COMPACT_ATOMS: atom_id res chain seq x y z
N MET A 1 -46.40 59.59 37.41
CA MET A 1 -45.99 61.03 37.36
C MET A 1 -45.00 61.14 36.21
N HIS A 2 -45.47 61.70 35.12
CA HIS A 2 -44.85 62.69 34.19
C HIS A 2 -43.43 62.32 33.64
N THR A 3 -43.09 62.44 32.39
CA THR A 3 -43.66 63.17 31.26
C THR A 3 -43.00 62.69 29.96
N PHE A 4 -43.77 62.70 28.89
CA PHE A 4 -43.41 62.56 27.50
C PHE A 4 -42.34 63.59 27.02
N PHE A 5 -41.44 63.17 26.15
CA PHE A 5 -41.01 64.06 25.07
C PHE A 5 -40.75 63.29 23.77
N ARG A 6 -41.62 63.49 22.80
CA ARG A 6 -41.44 63.17 21.40
C ARG A 6 -40.47 64.18 20.78
N ARG A 7 -39.56 63.76 19.91
CA ARG A 7 -39.10 64.55 18.78
C ARG A 7 -38.87 63.66 17.55
N THR A 8 -39.47 64.07 16.48
CA THR A 8 -39.62 63.59 15.13
C THR A 8 -38.34 63.81 14.28
N PRO A 9 -38.26 63.22 13.06
CA PRO A 9 -37.02 62.89 12.36
C PRO A 9 -36.56 64.01 11.40
N VAL A 10 -35.26 64.01 11.14
CA VAL A 10 -34.72 64.78 9.99
C VAL A 10 -34.07 63.79 9.02
N LEU A 11 -34.80 63.53 7.93
CA LEU A 11 -34.23 62.92 6.74
C LEU A 11 -33.15 63.83 6.17
N ARG A 12 -31.92 63.39 6.04
CA ARG A 12 -30.94 63.92 5.12
C ARG A 12 -30.52 62.86 4.15
N THR A 13 -31.05 62.94 2.96
CA THR A 13 -30.67 62.21 1.77
C THR A 13 -29.25 62.59 1.37
N LEU A 14 -28.29 61.70 1.51
CA LEU A 14 -27.00 61.80 0.83
C LEU A 14 -26.99 60.79 -0.32
N ALA A 15 -27.11 61.31 -1.53
CA ALA A 15 -26.87 60.56 -2.75
C ALA A 15 -25.36 60.36 -2.91
N LEU A 16 -24.87 59.19 -2.70
CA LEU A 16 -23.52 58.78 -3.11
C LEU A 16 -23.61 58.16 -4.50
N VAL A 17 -23.03 58.87 -5.47
CA VAL A 17 -22.78 58.41 -6.83
C VAL A 17 -21.65 57.36 -6.74
N ALA A 18 -21.98 56.10 -6.84
CA ALA A 18 -21.01 55.00 -7.02
C ALA A 18 -20.73 54.87 -8.53
N ALA A 19 -19.64 55.45 -8.99
CA ALA A 19 -19.11 55.16 -10.32
C ALA A 19 -18.51 53.74 -10.29
N ALA A 20 -19.26 52.76 -10.82
CA ALA A 20 -18.75 51.43 -11.04
C ALA A 20 -17.76 51.41 -12.21
N LEU A 21 -16.48 51.34 -11.91
CA LEU A 21 -15.44 50.96 -12.86
C LEU A 21 -15.55 49.46 -13.12
N THR A 22 -16.34 49.06 -14.11
CA THR A 22 -16.31 47.70 -14.67
C THR A 22 -15.15 47.65 -15.68
N ALA A 23 -13.96 47.25 -15.20
CA ALA A 23 -12.93 46.75 -16.08
C ALA A 23 -13.29 45.29 -16.46
N PRO A 24 -13.29 44.94 -17.75
CA PRO A 24 -13.43 43.54 -18.11
C PRO A 24 -12.16 42.79 -17.68
N PHE A 25 -12.28 41.89 -16.70
CA PHE A 25 -11.28 40.86 -16.49
C PHE A 25 -11.33 39.93 -17.71
N SER A 26 -10.43 40.14 -18.66
CA SER A 26 -10.13 39.18 -19.69
C SER A 26 -9.43 38.01 -18.98
N ALA A 27 -10.21 37.02 -18.62
CA ALA A 27 -9.66 35.70 -18.22
C ALA A 27 -9.15 35.03 -19.50
N ASP A 28 -7.96 35.39 -19.96
CA ASP A 28 -7.15 34.55 -20.81
C ASP A 28 -6.68 33.35 -19.93
N ALA A 29 -7.61 32.43 -19.68
CA ALA A 29 -7.25 31.09 -19.31
C ALA A 29 -6.50 30.50 -20.52
N GLN A 30 -5.18 30.66 -20.55
CA GLN A 30 -4.35 29.85 -21.41
C GLN A 30 -4.70 28.40 -21.07
N ALA A 31 -5.49 27.77 -21.96
CA ALA A 31 -5.65 26.35 -21.99
C ALA A 31 -4.24 25.79 -22.17
N VAL A 32 -3.65 25.30 -21.08
CA VAL A 32 -2.46 24.46 -21.15
C VAL A 32 -2.93 23.26 -21.97
N ASN A 33 -2.59 23.28 -23.27
CA ASN A 33 -2.71 22.12 -24.12
C ASN A 33 -1.88 21.01 -23.46
N ALA A 34 -2.51 20.21 -22.64
CA ALA A 34 -2.01 18.92 -22.25
C ALA A 34 -1.94 18.13 -23.56
N ALA A 35 -0.76 18.16 -24.20
CA ALA A 35 -0.44 17.22 -25.26
C ALA A 35 -0.75 15.85 -24.65
N SER A 36 -1.80 15.18 -25.13
CA SER A 36 -2.12 13.81 -24.76
C SER A 36 -0.96 12.95 -25.24
N SER A 37 0.03 12.75 -24.36
CA SER A 37 1.03 11.73 -24.61
C SER A 37 0.26 10.40 -24.65
N THR A 38 0.31 9.71 -25.77
CA THR A 38 -0.26 8.36 -25.97
C THR A 38 0.53 7.27 -25.24
N THR A 39 1.38 7.65 -24.28
CA THR A 39 2.04 6.71 -23.38
C THR A 39 1.03 6.20 -22.36
N ALA A 40 0.95 4.87 -22.21
CA ALA A 40 0.14 4.25 -21.17
C ALA A 40 0.42 4.93 -19.83
N PRO A 41 -0.62 5.17 -19.00
CA PRO A 41 -0.42 5.83 -17.72
C PRO A 41 0.59 5.07 -16.88
N VAL A 42 1.59 5.77 -16.34
CA VAL A 42 2.61 5.19 -15.47
C VAL A 42 1.92 4.58 -14.26
N ARG A 43 2.23 3.31 -13.98
CA ARG A 43 1.74 2.64 -12.78
C ARG A 43 2.34 3.31 -11.54
N MET A 44 1.50 3.62 -10.55
CA MET A 44 1.98 4.25 -9.31
C MET A 44 2.68 3.26 -8.39
N ASN A 45 2.25 2.00 -8.37
CA ASN A 45 2.82 0.97 -7.52
C ASN A 45 3.95 0.21 -8.23
N ARG A 46 5.20 0.50 -7.85
CA ARG A 46 6.39 -0.13 -8.45
C ARG A 46 6.46 -1.64 -8.17
N ALA A 47 6.02 -2.10 -7.00
CA ALA A 47 6.03 -3.54 -6.70
C ALA A 47 5.10 -4.30 -7.65
N ILE A 48 3.91 -3.75 -7.94
CA ILE A 48 3.00 -4.33 -8.94
C ILE A 48 3.61 -4.31 -10.34
N GLU A 49 4.26 -3.22 -10.74
CA GLU A 49 4.91 -3.13 -12.05
C GLU A 49 5.94 -4.25 -12.25
N LEU A 50 6.78 -4.49 -11.25
CA LEU A 50 7.79 -5.54 -11.29
C LEU A 50 7.16 -6.95 -11.28
N LEU A 51 6.22 -7.20 -10.36
CA LEU A 51 5.54 -8.51 -10.27
C LEU A 51 4.74 -8.82 -11.52
N SER A 52 4.03 -7.86 -12.11
CA SER A 52 3.26 -8.04 -13.34
C SER A 52 4.14 -8.33 -14.56
N SER A 53 5.39 -7.88 -14.53
CA SER A 53 6.42 -8.22 -15.56
C SER A 53 7.19 -9.49 -15.25
N GLY A 54 6.80 -10.26 -14.23
CA GLY A 54 7.44 -11.52 -13.84
C GLY A 54 8.76 -11.34 -13.09
N GLN A 55 9.07 -10.14 -12.61
CA GLN A 55 10.30 -9.87 -11.88
C GLN A 55 10.09 -10.07 -10.38
N SER A 56 11.14 -10.54 -9.69
CA SER A 56 11.15 -10.59 -8.24
C SER A 56 11.33 -9.20 -7.65
N THR A 57 10.68 -8.94 -6.50
CA THR A 57 10.74 -7.70 -5.74
C THR A 57 11.40 -7.90 -4.39
N PHE A 58 12.12 -6.89 -3.93
CA PHE A 58 12.93 -6.93 -2.71
C PHE A 58 12.54 -5.77 -1.79
N GLY A 59 12.23 -6.10 -0.55
CA GLY A 59 11.84 -5.12 0.47
C GLY A 59 12.41 -5.45 1.85
N ILE A 60 11.97 -4.69 2.82
CA ILE A 60 12.24 -4.95 4.24
C ILE A 60 10.97 -4.71 5.07
N PHE A 61 10.92 -5.28 6.28
CA PHE A 61 10.05 -4.77 7.34
C PHE A 61 10.72 -3.57 8.01
N SER A 62 9.93 -2.56 8.38
CA SER A 62 10.41 -1.41 9.16
C SER A 62 9.41 -1.06 10.26
N HIS A 63 9.91 -0.98 11.50
CA HIS A 63 9.15 -0.51 12.66
C HIS A 63 9.40 0.99 12.91
N ASP A 64 10.58 1.49 12.52
CA ASP A 64 10.92 2.90 12.64
C ASP A 64 10.15 3.74 11.60
N ARG A 65 9.23 4.56 12.09
CA ARG A 65 8.42 5.48 11.29
C ARG A 65 8.87 6.93 11.45
N SER A 66 10.13 7.15 11.80
CA SER A 66 10.72 8.48 11.82
C SER A 66 10.83 9.06 10.40
N LEU A 67 10.82 10.38 10.32
CA LEU A 67 11.00 11.10 9.05
C LEU A 67 12.38 10.80 8.42
N ASP A 68 13.41 10.63 9.25
CA ASP A 68 14.76 10.34 8.77
C ASP A 68 14.84 8.95 8.14
N ASN A 69 14.22 7.94 8.77
CA ASN A 69 14.12 6.60 8.18
C ASN A 69 13.30 6.60 6.87
N ALA A 70 12.19 7.34 6.81
CA ALA A 70 11.42 7.50 5.58
C ALA A 70 12.29 8.01 4.42
N ARG A 71 13.10 9.04 4.67
CA ARG A 71 14.02 9.62 3.66
C ARG A 71 15.13 8.65 3.25
N LEU A 72 15.67 7.86 4.19
CA LEU A 72 16.66 6.82 3.89
C LEU A 72 16.04 5.72 3.03
N LEU A 73 14.87 5.21 3.41
CA LEU A 73 14.20 4.13 2.69
C LEU A 73 13.76 4.54 1.29
N SER A 74 13.29 5.77 1.09
CA SER A 74 12.90 6.26 -0.25
C SER A 74 14.03 6.21 -1.29
N ARG A 75 15.30 6.16 -0.84
CA ARG A 75 16.52 6.12 -1.67
C ARG A 75 17.30 4.83 -1.55
N SER A 76 16.74 3.85 -0.86
CA SER A 76 17.47 2.62 -0.48
C SER A 76 17.75 1.68 -1.64
N GLY A 77 17.09 1.86 -2.77
CA GLY A 77 17.12 0.90 -3.88
C GLY A 77 16.24 -0.33 -3.66
N LEU A 78 15.52 -0.43 -2.56
CA LEU A 78 14.45 -1.44 -2.39
C LEU A 78 13.31 -1.20 -3.39
N ASP A 79 12.48 -2.22 -3.60
CA ASP A 79 11.29 -2.11 -4.43
C ASP A 79 10.04 -1.82 -3.60
N PHE A 80 10.02 -2.25 -2.33
CA PHE A 80 8.95 -1.99 -1.37
C PHE A 80 9.45 -1.91 0.07
N VAL A 81 8.64 -1.36 0.94
CA VAL A 81 8.80 -1.43 2.39
C VAL A 81 7.49 -1.90 3.03
N LEU A 82 7.58 -2.87 3.92
CA LEU A 82 6.50 -3.28 4.81
C LEU A 82 6.61 -2.47 6.10
N ILE A 83 5.78 -1.43 6.20
CA ILE A 83 5.70 -0.59 7.39
C ILE A 83 4.91 -1.35 8.43
N ASP A 84 5.58 -1.73 9.52
CA ASP A 84 5.01 -2.63 10.51
C ASP A 84 4.22 -1.88 11.57
N MET A 85 2.91 -2.06 11.58
CA MET A 85 1.99 -1.57 12.61
C MET A 85 1.35 -2.73 13.40
N GLU A 86 1.77 -3.97 13.15
CA GLU A 86 1.38 -5.13 13.96
C GLU A 86 2.17 -5.18 15.26
N HIS A 87 3.51 -5.10 15.17
CA HIS A 87 4.41 -5.18 16.33
C HIS A 87 4.88 -3.80 16.82
N GLY A 88 4.22 -2.74 16.37
CA GLY A 88 4.50 -1.37 16.77
C GLY A 88 3.22 -0.61 17.15
N PRO A 89 3.33 0.64 17.64
CA PRO A 89 2.17 1.44 17.97
C PRO A 89 1.24 1.63 16.76
N LEU A 90 -0.07 1.47 16.96
CA LEU A 90 -1.07 1.78 15.96
C LEU A 90 -1.29 3.31 15.90
N ASP A 91 -0.47 3.99 15.13
CA ASP A 91 -0.49 5.45 14.99
C ASP A 91 -0.49 5.85 13.51
N VAL A 92 -1.67 6.20 13.02
CA VAL A 92 -1.89 6.58 11.62
C VAL A 92 -1.33 7.97 11.30
N GLU A 93 -1.23 8.87 12.29
CA GLU A 93 -0.67 10.21 12.07
C GLU A 93 0.85 10.15 11.87
N THR A 94 1.54 9.33 12.65
CA THR A 94 2.97 9.05 12.42
C THR A 94 3.19 8.36 11.07
N LEU A 95 2.30 7.42 10.68
CA LEU A 95 2.34 6.80 9.35
C LEU A 95 2.19 7.86 8.25
N ARG A 96 1.25 8.78 8.37
CA ARG A 96 1.04 9.87 7.40
C ARG A 96 2.32 10.69 7.22
N THR A 97 2.96 11.07 8.32
CA THR A 97 4.23 11.81 8.30
C THR A 97 5.35 11.01 7.63
N PHE A 98 5.43 9.71 7.91
CA PHE A 98 6.39 8.81 7.28
C PHE A 98 6.18 8.72 5.76
N LEU A 99 4.96 8.52 5.30
CA LEU A 99 4.62 8.44 3.86
C LEU A 99 4.97 9.75 3.13
N LEU A 100 4.72 10.90 3.76
CA LEU A 100 5.15 12.20 3.24
C LEU A 100 6.69 12.27 3.12
N GLY A 101 7.40 11.76 4.12
CA GLY A 101 8.87 11.70 4.13
C GLY A 101 9.45 10.80 3.05
N MET A 102 8.71 9.82 2.56
CA MET A 102 9.12 8.95 1.45
C MET A 102 9.03 9.65 0.08
N THR A 103 8.42 10.83 -0.02
CA THR A 103 8.32 11.57 -1.29
C THR A 103 9.64 12.28 -1.60
N ASP A 104 10.43 11.75 -2.52
CA ASP A 104 11.65 12.39 -3.01
C ASP A 104 11.36 13.24 -4.25
N LYS A 105 11.20 14.55 -4.05
CA LYS A 105 10.91 15.52 -5.12
C LYS A 105 11.98 15.55 -6.20
N ARG A 106 13.26 15.35 -5.83
CA ARG A 106 14.35 15.29 -6.80
C ARG A 106 14.20 14.08 -7.72
N ARG A 107 13.88 12.91 -7.14
CA ARG A 107 13.64 11.68 -7.92
C ARG A 107 12.43 11.81 -8.84
N VAL A 108 11.35 12.44 -8.35
CA VAL A 108 10.18 12.74 -9.18
C VAL A 108 10.58 13.58 -10.39
N LEU A 109 11.36 14.65 -10.17
CA LEU A 109 11.83 15.53 -11.24
C LEU A 109 12.76 14.79 -12.23
N GLU A 110 13.72 14.01 -11.72
CA GLU A 110 14.68 13.24 -12.56
C GLU A 110 13.98 12.17 -13.41
N LYS A 111 12.95 11.50 -12.87
CA LYS A 111 12.20 10.45 -13.59
C LYS A 111 11.12 11.01 -14.52
N GLY A 112 10.66 12.22 -14.26
CA GLY A 112 9.53 12.81 -14.98
C GLY A 112 8.18 12.15 -14.67
N ASN A 113 8.06 11.41 -13.55
CA ASN A 113 6.81 10.80 -13.11
C ASN A 113 6.72 10.71 -11.58
N LEU A 114 5.49 10.46 -11.07
CA LEU A 114 5.16 10.46 -9.64
C LEU A 114 5.32 9.10 -8.95
N GLN A 115 5.63 8.02 -9.67
CA GLN A 115 5.81 6.70 -9.07
C GLN A 115 6.91 6.75 -7.99
N PRO A 116 6.66 6.35 -6.73
CA PRO A 116 7.71 6.22 -5.73
C PRO A 116 8.70 5.11 -6.13
N ASP A 117 9.99 5.32 -5.83
CA ASP A 117 11.02 4.29 -6.08
C ASP A 117 10.84 3.06 -5.18
N VAL A 118 10.22 3.25 -4.01
CA VAL A 118 9.95 2.20 -3.01
C VAL A 118 8.48 2.24 -2.65
N THR A 119 7.77 1.16 -2.92
CA THR A 119 6.33 1.05 -2.65
C THR A 119 6.06 0.91 -1.15
N PRO A 120 5.29 1.81 -0.51
CA PRO A 120 4.91 1.68 0.88
C PRO A 120 3.69 0.75 1.04
N ILE A 121 3.88 -0.36 1.72
CA ILE A 121 2.83 -1.31 2.10
C ILE A 121 2.78 -1.37 3.62
N VAL A 122 1.60 -1.37 4.21
CA VAL A 122 1.45 -1.38 5.68
C VAL A 122 1.00 -2.76 6.14
N ARG A 123 1.75 -3.36 7.08
CA ARG A 123 1.25 -4.49 7.84
C ARG A 123 0.44 -3.96 9.01
N ILE A 124 -0.85 -4.26 9.03
CA ILE A 124 -1.78 -3.81 10.07
C ILE A 124 -1.79 -4.79 11.25
N ALA A 125 -2.42 -4.38 12.35
CA ALA A 125 -2.61 -5.23 13.52
C ALA A 125 -3.27 -6.57 13.13
N PRO A 126 -2.94 -7.68 13.86
CA PRO A 126 -3.42 -8.99 13.50
C PRO A 126 -4.93 -9.05 13.55
N ASN A 127 -5.45 -9.75 12.62
CA ASN A 127 -6.75 -10.36 12.71
C ASN A 127 -7.75 -9.93 11.64
N GLY A 128 -7.82 -10.71 10.58
CA GLY A 128 -9.00 -10.73 9.73
C GLY A 128 -10.28 -11.01 10.52
N ARG A 129 -10.19 -11.75 11.63
CA ARG A 129 -11.31 -12.04 12.52
C ARG A 129 -11.89 -10.80 13.21
N ASP A 130 -11.05 -9.86 13.62
CA ASP A 130 -11.49 -8.64 14.33
C ASP A 130 -12.02 -7.57 13.38
N GLN A 131 -12.20 -7.91 12.11
CA GLN A 131 -12.74 -7.03 11.07
C GLN A 131 -12.00 -5.68 11.02
N ALA A 132 -10.67 -5.74 10.95
CA ALA A 132 -9.78 -4.57 10.92
C ALA A 132 -9.98 -3.65 9.68
N SER A 133 -11.14 -3.71 9.05
CA SER A 133 -11.50 -2.90 7.88
C SER A 133 -11.33 -1.41 8.11
N PHE A 134 -11.57 -0.93 9.34
CA PHE A 134 -11.37 0.48 9.66
C PHE A 134 -9.89 0.87 9.67
N ILE A 135 -8.98 -0.03 10.08
CA ILE A 135 -7.52 0.20 10.06
C ILE A 135 -7.04 0.20 8.60
N ALA A 136 -7.45 -0.79 7.81
CA ALA A 136 -7.13 -0.85 6.38
C ALA A 136 -7.57 0.43 5.65
N LYS A 137 -8.79 0.92 5.93
CA LYS A 137 -9.28 2.19 5.40
C LYS A 137 -8.37 3.36 5.80
N GLN A 138 -8.03 3.49 7.09
CA GLN A 138 -7.23 4.62 7.58
C GLN A 138 -5.83 4.65 6.97
N VAL A 139 -5.13 3.52 6.89
CA VAL A 139 -3.79 3.48 6.29
C VAL A 139 -3.80 3.77 4.79
N LEU A 140 -4.85 3.36 4.07
CA LEU A 140 -5.02 3.68 2.66
C LEU A 140 -5.43 5.14 2.44
N ASP A 141 -6.25 5.72 3.32
CA ASP A 141 -6.69 7.11 3.22
C ASP A 141 -5.52 8.10 3.43
N VAL A 142 -4.46 7.70 4.16
CA VAL A 142 -3.23 8.49 4.27
C VAL A 142 -2.21 8.20 3.18
N GLY A 143 -2.49 7.27 2.25
CA GLY A 143 -1.73 7.09 1.01
C GLY A 143 -0.87 5.84 0.90
N ALA A 144 -1.00 4.85 1.79
CA ALA A 144 -0.37 3.54 1.59
C ALA A 144 -0.80 2.91 0.25
N MET A 145 0.10 2.14 -0.37
CA MET A 145 -0.13 1.49 -1.67
C MET A 145 -0.45 -0.01 -1.55
N GLY A 146 -0.69 -0.46 -0.35
CA GLY A 146 -1.12 -1.83 -0.06
C GLY A 146 -1.24 -2.07 1.43
N VAL A 147 -1.92 -3.16 1.76
CA VAL A 147 -2.12 -3.63 3.13
C VAL A 147 -1.74 -5.10 3.21
N MET A 148 -0.91 -5.45 4.19
CA MET A 148 -0.64 -6.83 4.57
C MET A 148 -1.52 -7.18 5.78
N PHE A 149 -2.24 -8.28 5.65
CA PHE A 149 -3.16 -8.81 6.64
C PHE A 149 -2.56 -10.07 7.28
N PRO A 150 -2.08 -9.97 8.52
CA PRO A 150 -1.54 -11.13 9.24
C PRO A 150 -2.65 -12.06 9.74
N TYR A 151 -2.29 -13.30 10.10
CA TYR A 151 -3.16 -14.32 10.70
C TYR A 151 -4.46 -14.60 9.92
N ILE A 152 -4.40 -14.60 8.61
CA ILE A 152 -5.54 -15.03 7.77
C ILE A 152 -5.56 -16.53 7.68
N ASN A 153 -6.61 -17.16 8.23
CA ASN A 153 -6.75 -18.60 8.35
C ASN A 153 -7.82 -19.19 7.43
N THR A 154 -8.77 -18.39 7.00
CA THR A 154 -9.92 -18.86 6.21
C THR A 154 -10.13 -18.05 4.94
N LYS A 155 -10.90 -18.63 4.03
CA LYS A 155 -11.36 -17.95 2.81
C LYS A 155 -12.17 -16.69 3.11
N GLU A 156 -13.02 -16.75 4.13
CA GLU A 156 -13.89 -15.64 4.54
C GLU A 156 -13.07 -14.47 5.07
N GLU A 157 -12.03 -14.74 5.87
CA GLU A 157 -11.10 -13.71 6.35
C GLU A 157 -10.33 -13.07 5.19
N ALA A 158 -9.85 -13.88 4.24
CA ALA A 158 -9.19 -13.36 3.04
C ALA A 158 -10.13 -12.52 2.16
N LEU A 159 -11.39 -12.94 2.02
CA LEU A 159 -12.42 -12.18 1.31
C LEU A 159 -12.69 -10.84 1.99
N GLN A 160 -12.79 -10.83 3.31
CA GLN A 160 -12.97 -9.59 4.07
C GLN A 160 -11.77 -8.66 3.93
N ALA A 161 -10.55 -9.19 3.91
CA ALA A 161 -9.32 -8.41 3.66
C ALA A 161 -9.39 -7.71 2.29
N VAL A 162 -9.70 -8.43 1.22
CA VAL A 162 -9.84 -7.85 -0.13
C VAL A 162 -10.90 -6.77 -0.16
N ARG A 163 -12.08 -7.04 0.38
CA ARG A 163 -13.20 -6.08 0.42
C ARG A 163 -12.86 -4.80 1.18
N SER A 164 -12.01 -4.89 2.23
CA SER A 164 -11.59 -3.74 3.05
C SER A 164 -10.71 -2.75 2.29
N VAL A 165 -9.97 -3.22 1.30
CA VAL A 165 -9.07 -2.39 0.48
C VAL A 165 -9.83 -1.68 -0.63
N ARG A 166 -10.88 -2.30 -1.16
CA ARG A 166 -11.64 -1.83 -2.32
C ARG A 166 -12.72 -0.82 -1.95
N TYR A 167 -12.87 0.21 -2.77
CA TYR A 167 -14.12 0.99 -2.79
C TYR A 167 -15.27 0.16 -3.38
N PRO A 168 -16.54 0.45 -3.05
CA PRO A 168 -17.67 -0.14 -3.73
C PRO A 168 -17.62 0.14 -5.25
N GLN A 169 -17.62 -0.91 -6.06
CA GLN A 169 -17.58 -0.80 -7.52
C GLN A 169 -18.90 -0.32 -8.10
N LYS A 170 -18.82 0.32 -9.26
CA LYS A 170 -20.02 0.71 -10.03
C LYS A 170 -20.75 -0.54 -10.51
N ARG A 171 -22.09 -0.48 -10.50
CA ARG A 171 -22.93 -1.57 -10.97
C ARG A 171 -22.59 -1.91 -12.43
N GLY A 172 -22.35 -3.19 -12.73
CA GLY A 172 -21.98 -3.66 -14.06
C GLY A 172 -20.50 -3.54 -14.42
N ALA A 173 -19.63 -3.13 -13.48
CA ALA A 173 -18.19 -3.20 -13.69
C ALA A 173 -17.75 -4.66 -13.86
N PRO A 174 -16.78 -4.97 -14.75
CA PRO A 174 -16.28 -6.34 -14.96
C PRO A 174 -15.70 -6.98 -13.70
N ASP A 175 -15.15 -6.17 -12.81
CA ASP A 175 -14.55 -6.52 -11.53
C ASP A 175 -15.48 -6.25 -10.35
N PHE A 176 -16.80 -6.29 -10.55
CA PHE A 176 -17.80 -5.94 -9.54
C PHE A 176 -17.65 -6.79 -8.26
N GLU A 177 -17.39 -8.07 -8.40
CA GLU A 177 -17.18 -8.98 -7.27
C GLU A 177 -15.69 -9.30 -7.04
N PRO A 178 -15.25 -9.35 -5.77
CA PRO A 178 -16.01 -9.11 -4.54
C PRO A 178 -16.21 -7.62 -4.29
N GLN A 179 -17.45 -7.21 -4.02
CA GLN A 179 -17.78 -5.80 -3.80
C GLN A 179 -17.01 -5.21 -2.60
N GLY A 180 -16.40 -4.05 -2.82
CA GLY A 180 -15.66 -3.34 -1.79
C GLY A 180 -16.54 -2.75 -0.70
N ILE A 181 -15.95 -2.54 0.48
CA ILE A 181 -16.61 -1.94 1.65
C ILE A 181 -15.86 -0.73 2.21
N ARG A 182 -14.77 -0.30 1.55
CA ARG A 182 -14.00 0.87 1.95
C ARG A 182 -14.85 2.14 1.84
N GLY A 183 -14.99 2.89 2.94
CA GLY A 183 -15.62 4.20 2.93
C GLY A 183 -14.74 5.23 2.22
N SER A 184 -15.36 6.20 1.53
CA SER A 184 -14.64 7.17 0.70
C SER A 184 -14.18 8.40 1.52
N ALA A 185 -12.85 8.54 1.69
CA ALA A 185 -12.20 9.74 2.22
C ALA A 185 -10.80 9.91 1.60
N PRO A 186 -10.69 10.08 0.26
CA PRO A 186 -9.41 9.96 -0.46
C PRO A 186 -8.51 11.18 -0.36
N GLY A 187 -8.90 12.28 0.30
CA GLY A 187 -8.24 13.58 0.19
C GLY A 187 -6.72 13.58 0.44
N ASN A 188 -6.26 12.90 1.51
CA ASN A 188 -4.83 12.81 1.79
C ASN A 188 -4.09 11.91 0.79
N ALA A 189 -4.70 10.80 0.39
CA ALA A 189 -4.09 9.88 -0.59
C ALA A 189 -3.98 10.53 -1.97
N VAL A 190 -5.02 11.21 -2.44
CA VAL A 190 -5.01 12.01 -3.68
C VAL A 190 -3.85 13.02 -3.65
N TRP A 191 -3.73 13.75 -2.54
CA TRP A 191 -2.68 14.75 -2.39
C TRP A 191 -1.28 14.13 -2.36
N LEU A 192 -1.10 13.01 -1.63
CA LEU A 192 0.19 12.33 -1.53
C LEU A 192 0.62 11.70 -2.87
N TRP A 193 -0.30 11.02 -3.54
CA TRP A 193 0.01 10.39 -4.84
C TRP A 193 0.15 11.42 -5.97
N GLY A 194 -0.45 12.61 -5.81
CA GLY A 194 -0.40 13.69 -6.81
C GLY A 194 -1.17 13.37 -8.09
N VAL A 195 -2.15 12.46 -8.05
CA VAL A 195 -2.94 12.02 -9.20
C VAL A 195 -4.40 12.44 -9.06
N SER A 196 -5.04 12.84 -10.16
CA SER A 196 -6.44 13.24 -10.16
C SER A 196 -7.41 12.06 -10.26
N ASP A 197 -6.93 10.90 -10.71
CA ASP A 197 -7.69 9.67 -10.96
C ASP A 197 -7.49 8.61 -9.84
N TYR A 198 -7.17 9.06 -8.62
CA TYR A 198 -6.90 8.17 -7.49
C TYR A 198 -8.00 7.13 -7.27
N THR A 199 -9.27 7.51 -7.31
CA THR A 199 -10.39 6.59 -7.05
C THR A 199 -10.50 5.47 -8.09
N ASP A 200 -10.08 5.72 -9.32
CA ASP A 200 -10.03 4.72 -10.38
C ASP A 200 -8.80 3.80 -10.24
N ARG A 201 -7.70 4.31 -9.66
CA ARG A 201 -6.47 3.56 -9.38
C ARG A 201 -6.50 2.83 -8.04
N ALA A 202 -7.34 3.28 -7.12
CA ALA A 202 -7.42 2.75 -5.76
C ALA A 202 -8.26 1.46 -5.70
N ASP A 203 -7.96 0.52 -6.60
CA ASP A 203 -8.48 -0.84 -6.58
C ASP A 203 -7.34 -1.86 -6.55
N VAL A 204 -7.67 -3.11 -6.26
CA VAL A 204 -6.69 -4.16 -6.01
C VAL A 204 -6.22 -4.85 -7.29
N TRP A 205 -4.91 -4.85 -7.51
CA TRP A 205 -4.29 -5.69 -8.52
C TRP A 205 -4.20 -7.14 -7.98
N PRO A 206 -4.38 -8.21 -8.81
CA PRO A 206 -4.60 -8.18 -10.26
C PRO A 206 -6.07 -8.15 -10.68
N LEU A 207 -7.03 -8.03 -9.73
CA LEU A 207 -8.46 -8.06 -10.03
C LEU A 207 -8.86 -6.91 -10.97
N ASP A 208 -8.47 -5.67 -10.64
CA ASP A 208 -8.40 -4.59 -11.61
C ASP A 208 -6.96 -4.52 -12.17
N PRO A 209 -6.74 -4.80 -13.46
CA PRO A 209 -5.41 -4.69 -14.06
C PRO A 209 -4.79 -3.28 -13.99
N ARG A 210 -5.60 -2.23 -13.78
CA ARG A 210 -5.16 -0.84 -13.61
C ARG A 210 -4.99 -0.45 -12.15
N GLY A 211 -5.48 -1.29 -11.23
CA GLY A 211 -5.42 -1.04 -9.80
C GLY A 211 -3.98 -0.94 -9.29
N ASP A 212 -3.73 0.05 -8.46
CA ASP A 212 -2.41 0.34 -7.87
C ASP A 212 -2.33 -0.04 -6.38
N LEU A 213 -3.34 -0.73 -5.84
CA LEU A 213 -3.32 -1.24 -4.46
C LEU A 213 -3.00 -2.73 -4.41
N MET A 214 -2.28 -3.13 -3.35
CA MET A 214 -1.99 -4.54 -3.05
C MET A 214 -2.76 -4.99 -1.81
N THR A 215 -3.38 -6.17 -1.91
CA THR A 215 -3.84 -6.97 -0.76
C THR A 215 -2.90 -8.13 -0.57
N VAL A 216 -2.09 -8.09 0.48
CA VAL A 216 -1.12 -9.13 0.81
C VAL A 216 -1.67 -9.96 1.97
N ILE A 217 -1.78 -11.27 1.79
CA ILE A 217 -2.29 -12.20 2.81
C ILE A 217 -1.12 -12.93 3.45
N GLN A 218 -0.99 -12.84 4.77
CA GLN A 218 0.07 -13.51 5.50
C GLN A 218 -0.41 -14.89 5.97
N ILE A 219 0.33 -15.95 5.55
CA ILE A 219 0.10 -17.34 5.91
C ILE A 219 1.14 -17.71 6.96
N GLU A 220 0.69 -17.92 8.20
CA GLU A 220 1.60 -18.08 9.34
C GLU A 220 1.04 -18.95 10.47
N THR A 221 0.04 -19.77 10.15
CA THR A 221 -0.49 -20.79 11.07
C THR A 221 -0.66 -22.13 10.37
N ALA A 222 -0.67 -23.22 11.14
CA ALA A 222 -0.99 -24.54 10.62
C ALA A 222 -2.37 -24.60 9.94
N GLU A 223 -3.34 -23.85 10.47
CA GLU A 223 -4.69 -23.73 9.89
C GLU A 223 -4.65 -23.05 8.52
N SER A 224 -3.95 -21.93 8.40
CA SER A 224 -3.83 -21.21 7.12
C SER A 224 -3.11 -22.03 6.05
N VAL A 225 -2.10 -22.85 6.42
CA VAL A 225 -1.45 -23.78 5.49
C VAL A 225 -2.43 -24.84 5.01
N LYS A 226 -3.25 -25.39 5.91
CA LYS A 226 -4.29 -26.37 5.56
C LYS A 226 -5.31 -25.79 4.58
N ASN A 227 -5.71 -24.54 4.78
CA ASN A 227 -6.75 -23.86 4.02
C ASN A 227 -6.20 -23.07 2.82
N VAL A 228 -4.91 -23.18 2.49
CA VAL A 228 -4.24 -22.30 1.51
C VAL A 228 -4.93 -22.30 0.14
N ASN A 229 -5.43 -23.43 -0.33
CA ASN A 229 -6.11 -23.50 -1.63
C ASN A 229 -7.46 -22.77 -1.64
N GLU A 230 -8.18 -22.77 -0.52
CA GLU A 230 -9.43 -22.02 -0.35
C GLU A 230 -9.15 -20.52 -0.25
N ILE A 231 -8.14 -20.11 0.52
CA ILE A 231 -7.66 -18.73 0.59
C ILE A 231 -7.29 -18.23 -0.80
N LEU A 232 -6.49 -19.00 -1.55
CA LEU A 232 -6.07 -18.64 -2.91
C LEU A 232 -7.21 -18.64 -3.95
N SER A 233 -8.41 -19.08 -3.59
CA SER A 233 -9.59 -18.96 -4.46
C SER A 233 -10.24 -17.58 -4.41
N VAL A 234 -9.86 -16.73 -3.47
CA VAL A 234 -10.40 -15.38 -3.32
C VAL A 234 -9.81 -14.45 -4.39
N PRO A 235 -10.63 -13.86 -5.25
CA PRO A 235 -10.16 -12.90 -6.25
C PRO A 235 -9.72 -11.59 -5.55
N GLY A 236 -8.68 -10.95 -6.07
CA GLY A 236 -8.16 -9.68 -5.54
C GLY A 236 -7.04 -9.80 -4.53
N ILE A 237 -6.59 -11.03 -4.19
CA ILE A 237 -5.32 -11.21 -3.49
C ILE A 237 -4.18 -10.87 -4.45
N SER A 238 -3.29 -9.98 -4.03
CA SER A 238 -2.15 -9.53 -4.85
C SER A 238 -0.91 -10.39 -4.64
N ALA A 239 -0.71 -10.85 -3.42
CA ALA A 239 0.41 -11.72 -3.04
C ALA A 239 0.09 -12.48 -1.75
N ILE A 240 0.71 -13.64 -1.60
CA ILE A 240 0.81 -14.35 -0.34
C ILE A 240 2.17 -14.03 0.30
N PHE A 241 2.22 -13.94 1.61
CA PHE A 241 3.47 -13.80 2.35
C PHE A 241 3.52 -14.83 3.48
N VAL A 242 4.57 -15.64 3.51
CA VAL A 242 4.75 -16.61 4.59
C VAL A 242 5.45 -15.94 5.77
N GLY A 243 4.88 -16.08 6.98
CA GLY A 243 5.47 -15.67 8.26
C GLY A 243 6.14 -16.85 8.96
N PRO A 244 7.45 -17.14 8.75
CA PRO A 244 8.04 -18.38 9.24
C PRO A 244 8.12 -18.50 10.76
N ALA A 245 8.24 -17.36 11.48
CA ALA A 245 8.36 -17.36 12.92
C ALA A 245 7.05 -17.84 13.59
N ASP A 246 5.94 -17.19 13.24
CA ASP A 246 4.62 -17.52 13.78
C ASP A 246 4.15 -18.89 13.28
N LEU A 247 4.47 -19.24 12.03
CA LEU A 247 4.18 -20.57 11.50
C LEU A 247 4.90 -21.66 12.31
N ALA A 248 6.17 -21.47 12.65
CA ALA A 248 6.91 -22.42 13.49
C ALA A 248 6.27 -22.56 14.88
N MET A 249 5.86 -21.44 15.47
CA MET A 249 5.14 -21.46 16.77
C MET A 249 3.80 -22.19 16.66
N SER A 250 3.05 -21.93 15.59
CA SER A 250 1.74 -22.56 15.35
C SER A 250 1.84 -24.06 15.09
N LEU A 251 2.90 -24.53 14.45
CA LEU A 251 3.17 -25.96 14.23
C LEU A 251 3.60 -26.66 15.53
N GLY A 252 4.24 -25.93 16.46
CA GLY A 252 4.64 -26.47 17.77
C GLY A 252 5.83 -27.42 17.74
N GLY A 253 6.45 -27.62 16.58
CA GLY A 253 7.62 -28.48 16.43
C GLY A 253 8.89 -27.82 16.98
N THR A 254 9.82 -28.63 17.49
CA THR A 254 11.11 -28.18 18.04
C THR A 254 12.29 -28.92 17.41
N GLY A 255 13.48 -28.34 17.50
CA GLY A 255 14.70 -28.95 16.98
C GLY A 255 14.67 -29.20 15.47
N GLU A 256 15.43 -30.20 15.00
CA GLU A 256 15.53 -30.53 13.58
C GLU A 256 14.21 -31.00 12.97
N ALA A 257 13.42 -31.79 13.73
CA ALA A 257 12.11 -32.24 13.28
C ALA A 257 11.14 -31.07 13.06
N GLY A 258 11.09 -30.13 13.99
CA GLY A 258 10.27 -28.90 13.84
C GLY A 258 10.74 -28.02 12.67
N ALA A 259 12.04 -27.94 12.43
CA ALA A 259 12.59 -27.22 11.27
C ALA A 259 12.19 -27.88 9.94
N ALA A 260 12.19 -29.21 9.88
CA ALA A 260 11.76 -29.96 8.70
C ALA A 260 10.24 -29.82 8.46
N GLU A 261 9.43 -29.83 9.51
CA GLU A 261 7.99 -29.61 9.44
C GLU A 261 7.66 -28.18 8.94
N LEU A 262 8.35 -27.19 9.49
CA LEU A 262 8.22 -25.80 9.02
C LEU A 262 8.56 -25.68 7.53
N GLU A 263 9.68 -26.26 7.10
CA GLU A 263 10.07 -26.21 5.68
C GLU A 263 9.04 -26.92 4.80
N ALA A 264 8.49 -28.05 5.22
CA ALA A 264 7.44 -28.78 4.49
C ALA A 264 6.16 -27.92 4.36
N ALA A 265 5.77 -27.19 5.40
CA ALA A 265 4.65 -26.25 5.38
C ALA A 265 4.92 -25.08 4.41
N ILE A 266 6.11 -24.46 4.47
CA ILE A 266 6.53 -23.40 3.54
C ILE A 266 6.46 -23.88 2.09
N GLN A 267 6.97 -25.07 1.80
CA GLN A 267 6.93 -25.65 0.45
C GLN A 267 5.51 -26.01 0.00
N THR A 268 4.61 -26.31 0.92
CA THR A 268 3.19 -26.55 0.61
C THR A 268 2.53 -25.27 0.12
N VAL A 269 2.74 -24.14 0.82
CA VAL A 269 2.25 -22.82 0.41
C VAL A 269 2.86 -22.42 -0.93
N LEU A 270 4.17 -22.60 -1.10
CA LEU A 270 4.86 -22.27 -2.36
C LEU A 270 4.26 -23.03 -3.55
N ARG A 271 4.05 -24.35 -3.43
CA ARG A 271 3.43 -25.14 -4.52
C ARG A 271 2.03 -24.66 -4.86
N ALA A 272 1.20 -24.35 -3.85
CA ALA A 272 -0.15 -23.86 -4.05
C ALA A 272 -0.16 -22.50 -4.79
N CYS A 273 0.73 -21.57 -4.41
CA CYS A 273 0.87 -20.27 -5.07
C CYS A 273 1.37 -20.43 -6.52
N LYS A 274 2.37 -21.27 -6.76
CA LYS A 274 2.88 -21.53 -8.12
C LYS A 274 1.80 -22.10 -9.04
N ALA A 275 0.96 -23.00 -8.56
CA ALA A 275 -0.15 -23.57 -9.32
C ALA A 275 -1.21 -22.51 -9.74
N LYS A 276 -1.26 -21.38 -9.06
CA LYS A 276 -2.17 -20.25 -9.32
C LYS A 276 -1.48 -19.04 -9.96
N ASN A 277 -0.17 -19.12 -10.25
CA ASN A 277 0.65 -17.96 -10.64
C ASN A 277 0.54 -16.78 -9.65
N MET A 278 0.32 -17.08 -8.38
CA MET A 278 0.20 -16.10 -7.30
C MET A 278 1.59 -15.67 -6.84
N PRO A 279 1.90 -14.36 -6.80
CA PRO A 279 3.12 -13.87 -6.17
C PRO A 279 3.24 -14.36 -4.74
N ILE A 280 4.42 -14.82 -4.35
CA ILE A 280 4.67 -15.34 -3.02
C ILE A 280 5.92 -14.76 -2.39
N GLY A 281 5.78 -14.30 -1.15
CA GLY A 281 6.80 -13.71 -0.33
C GLY A 281 7.18 -14.53 0.86
N ILE A 282 8.36 -14.23 1.39
CA ILE A 282 8.89 -14.77 2.64
C ILE A 282 10.00 -13.87 3.16
N THR A 283 10.23 -13.87 4.48
CA THR A 283 11.39 -13.21 5.08
C THR A 283 12.68 -13.97 4.78
N THR A 284 13.71 -13.26 4.33
CA THR A 284 15.04 -13.82 4.01
C THR A 284 16.16 -13.00 4.63
N ASN A 285 17.37 -13.51 4.45
CA ASN A 285 18.62 -12.84 4.78
C ASN A 285 19.70 -13.25 3.76
N ALA A 286 20.95 -12.81 3.94
CA ALA A 286 22.05 -13.11 3.03
C ALA A 286 22.30 -14.62 2.84
N GLN A 287 21.97 -15.45 3.84
CA GLN A 287 22.18 -16.92 3.78
C GLN A 287 21.04 -17.64 3.03
N THR A 288 19.86 -17.08 2.97
CA THR A 288 18.67 -17.79 2.49
C THR A 288 18.06 -17.20 1.21
N VAL A 289 18.34 -15.93 0.89
CA VAL A 289 17.69 -15.21 -0.21
C VAL A 289 17.88 -15.88 -1.56
N GLU A 290 19.10 -16.33 -1.90
CA GLU A 290 19.36 -16.98 -3.19
C GLU A 290 18.55 -18.27 -3.33
N ARG A 291 18.50 -19.09 -2.28
CA ARG A 291 17.72 -20.33 -2.27
C ARG A 291 16.24 -20.03 -2.50
N ARG A 292 15.66 -19.09 -1.76
CA ARG A 292 14.23 -18.75 -1.87
C ARG A 292 13.87 -18.19 -3.25
N ILE A 293 14.72 -17.36 -3.85
CA ILE A 293 14.52 -16.88 -5.23
C ILE A 293 14.55 -18.06 -6.23
N LYS A 294 15.52 -18.96 -6.12
CA LYS A 294 15.63 -20.14 -6.99
C LYS A 294 14.45 -21.10 -6.82
N GLU A 295 13.87 -21.20 -5.63
CA GLU A 295 12.63 -21.93 -5.36
C GLU A 295 11.40 -21.28 -6.01
N GLY A 296 11.43 -19.99 -6.32
CA GLY A 296 10.36 -19.24 -7.01
C GLY A 296 9.62 -18.24 -6.14
N PHE A 297 10.15 -17.91 -4.94
CA PHE A 297 9.67 -16.73 -4.20
C PHE A 297 10.05 -15.47 -4.96
N ASN A 298 9.12 -14.51 -5.08
CA ASN A 298 9.29 -13.31 -5.90
C ASN A 298 8.86 -12.00 -5.21
N PHE A 299 8.41 -12.07 -3.96
CA PHE A 299 8.02 -10.91 -3.13
C PHE A 299 8.72 -11.01 -1.76
N VAL A 300 10.04 -10.87 -1.72
CA VAL A 300 10.84 -11.24 -0.54
C VAL A 300 11.30 -10.02 0.26
N THR A 301 11.31 -10.15 1.60
CA THR A 301 12.06 -9.21 2.43
C THR A 301 13.45 -9.75 2.69
N VAL A 302 14.47 -8.86 2.63
CA VAL A 302 15.88 -9.22 2.77
C VAL A 302 16.45 -8.93 4.16
N SER A 303 15.67 -8.30 5.02
CA SER A 303 15.99 -8.05 6.43
C SER A 303 14.78 -7.50 7.17
N TYR A 304 14.84 -7.54 8.51
CA TYR A 304 14.14 -6.62 9.39
C TYR A 304 15.06 -5.41 9.59
N GLY A 305 14.67 -4.23 9.09
CA GLY A 305 15.56 -3.07 9.10
C GLY A 305 14.93 -1.85 9.70
N ASP A 306 15.43 -1.42 10.86
CA ASP A 306 15.20 -0.09 11.39
C ASP A 306 16.41 0.79 11.10
N GLY A 307 16.18 2.01 10.61
CA GLY A 307 17.26 2.95 10.30
C GLY A 307 17.93 2.77 8.93
N GLY A 308 17.20 2.27 7.92
CA GLY A 308 17.69 2.18 6.55
C GLY A 308 18.40 0.87 6.21
N ILE A 309 19.23 0.90 5.16
CA ILE A 309 19.93 -0.29 4.67
C ILE A 309 21.23 -0.50 5.45
N THR A 310 21.26 -1.56 6.26
CA THR A 310 22.49 -2.03 6.92
C THR A 310 23.42 -2.74 5.91
N PRO A 311 24.71 -2.95 6.21
CA PRO A 311 25.59 -3.76 5.35
C PRO A 311 25.07 -5.17 5.10
N ALA A 312 24.44 -5.81 6.08
CA ALA A 312 23.84 -7.14 5.93
C ALA A 312 22.63 -7.10 4.96
N THR A 313 21.78 -6.08 5.09
CA THR A 313 20.65 -5.86 4.19
C THR A 313 21.13 -5.60 2.76
N ALA A 314 22.16 -4.78 2.58
CA ALA A 314 22.74 -4.49 1.27
C ALA A 314 23.29 -5.75 0.62
N THR A 315 23.99 -6.61 1.38
CA THR A 315 24.51 -7.90 0.90
C THR A 315 23.35 -8.81 0.47
N ALA A 316 22.32 -8.97 1.30
CA ALA A 316 21.17 -9.80 0.97
C ALA A 316 20.42 -9.30 -0.28
N LEU A 317 20.25 -7.98 -0.41
CA LEU A 317 19.64 -7.36 -1.60
C LEU A 317 20.46 -7.65 -2.88
N GLN A 318 21.78 -7.50 -2.80
CA GLN A 318 22.67 -7.78 -3.93
C GLN A 318 22.60 -9.26 -4.37
N LEU A 319 22.70 -10.19 -3.42
CA LEU A 319 22.59 -11.63 -3.67
C LEU A 319 21.22 -12.00 -4.25
N GLY A 320 20.15 -11.47 -3.67
CA GLY A 320 18.80 -11.71 -4.16
C GLY A 320 18.57 -11.21 -5.58
N ARG A 321 19.03 -9.99 -5.89
CA ARG A 321 18.96 -9.43 -7.24
C ARG A 321 19.75 -10.24 -8.25
N ALA A 322 20.97 -10.65 -7.91
CA ALA A 322 21.80 -11.49 -8.77
C ALA A 322 21.11 -12.84 -9.05
N ALA A 323 20.52 -13.48 -8.02
CA ALA A 323 19.80 -14.73 -8.17
C ALA A 323 18.53 -14.59 -9.05
N ALA A 324 17.89 -13.43 -9.02
CA ALA A 324 16.72 -13.08 -9.85
C ALA A 324 17.08 -12.55 -11.25
N GLY A 325 18.36 -12.46 -11.61
CA GLY A 325 18.80 -11.86 -12.88
C GLY A 325 18.54 -10.34 -12.99
N ARG A 326 18.38 -9.65 -11.85
CA ARG A 326 18.21 -8.18 -11.79
C ARG A 326 19.53 -7.48 -11.45
N ARG A 327 19.76 -6.32 -12.04
CA ARG A 327 20.91 -5.45 -11.76
C ARG A 327 20.61 -4.44 -10.66
#